data_bc8033cbac6a45d80e00a5923e48982c
#
_entry.id   bc8033cbac6a45d80e00a5923e48982c
#
_cell.length_a   1.000
_cell.length_b   1.000
_cell.length_c   1.000
_cell.angle_alpha   90.00
_cell.angle_beta   90.00
_cell.angle_gamma   90.00
#
_symmetry.space_group_name_H-M   'P 1'
#
loop_
_entity.id
_entity.type
_entity.pdbx_description
1 polymer ?
#
loop_
_entity_poly.entity_id
_entity_poly.type
_entity_poly.pdbx_seq_one_letter_code
_entity_poly.pdbx_strand_id
1 'polypeptide(L)'
;MTPKRVVFLMSDTGGGHRAAAEAIRAAMECCYPGVYTFELVDVYRRYTPFPMNLMPEIYPRWVNWAAASWELGFRLTDGRRRSALAMAVINRWWRRGMRRLAAERPADVVVSVHSLFSRPVMHAYNQSQAFRPRFVAVVTDLVSAHAFAFEKDADRCLIPTLAAYE
;
A
#
# COMPACT_ATOMS: atom_id res chain seq x y z
N MET A 1 27.68 -10.21 -3.80
CA MET A 1 26.33 -10.63 -3.35
C MET A 1 25.31 -10.03 -4.32
N THR A 2 24.30 -10.77 -4.75
CA THR A 2 23.24 -10.21 -5.60
C THR A 2 22.42 -9.20 -4.77
N PRO A 3 22.16 -7.98 -5.29
CA PRO A 3 21.35 -7.01 -4.58
C PRO A 3 19.96 -7.53 -4.26
N LYS A 4 19.45 -7.24 -3.07
CA LYS A 4 18.09 -7.61 -2.67
C LYS A 4 17.07 -6.70 -3.34
N ARG A 5 15.98 -7.28 -3.81
CA ARG A 5 14.92 -6.57 -4.53
C ARG A 5 13.86 -6.04 -3.58
N VAL A 6 13.68 -4.73 -3.57
CA VAL A 6 12.67 -4.01 -2.78
C VAL A 6 11.59 -3.48 -3.73
N VAL A 7 10.33 -3.87 -3.49
CA VAL A 7 9.19 -3.38 -4.25
C VAL A 7 8.35 -2.45 -3.36
N PHE A 8 8.22 -1.20 -3.78
CA PHE A 8 7.36 -0.21 -3.14
C PHE A 8 5.96 -0.24 -3.76
N LEU A 9 4.95 -0.40 -2.92
CA LEU A 9 3.54 -0.30 -3.31
C LEU A 9 3.03 1.10 -2.96
N MET A 10 2.68 1.85 -3.98
CA MET A 10 2.19 3.22 -3.84
C MET A 10 1.03 3.49 -4.79
N SER A 11 0.47 4.68 -4.74
CA SER A 11 -0.45 5.19 -5.74
C SER A 11 -0.19 6.67 -6.02
N ASP A 12 -0.56 7.12 -7.20
CA ASP A 12 -0.51 8.54 -7.61
C ASP A 12 -1.77 9.32 -7.22
N THR A 13 -2.54 8.84 -6.25
CA THR A 13 -3.66 9.55 -5.65
C THR A 13 -3.14 10.66 -4.72
N GLY A 14 -2.86 11.85 -5.25
CA GLY A 14 -2.48 13.03 -4.46
C GLY A 14 -0.98 13.19 -4.13
N GLY A 15 -0.08 12.36 -4.65
CA GLY A 15 1.38 12.57 -4.55
C GLY A 15 2.06 12.19 -3.24
N GLY A 16 1.37 12.17 -2.10
CA GLY A 16 1.97 11.87 -0.79
C GLY A 16 2.57 10.47 -0.69
N HIS A 17 1.88 9.47 -1.19
CA HIS A 17 2.37 8.08 -1.18
C HIS A 17 3.62 7.90 -2.06
N ARG A 18 3.65 8.53 -3.23
CA ARG A 18 4.85 8.55 -4.08
C ARG A 18 6.03 9.22 -3.39
N ALA A 19 5.83 10.41 -2.83
CA ALA A 19 6.86 11.14 -2.12
C ALA A 19 7.44 10.35 -0.94
N ALA A 20 6.59 9.67 -0.17
CA ALA A 20 7.04 8.81 0.92
C ALA A 20 7.87 7.63 0.41
N ALA A 21 7.44 6.95 -0.65
CA ALA A 21 8.20 5.84 -1.25
C ALA A 21 9.56 6.30 -1.79
N GLU A 22 9.61 7.44 -2.48
CA GLU A 22 10.84 8.02 -3.02
C GLU A 22 11.80 8.47 -1.93
N ALA A 23 11.30 9.06 -0.85
CA ALA A 23 12.12 9.46 0.29
C ALA A 23 12.76 8.25 1.00
N ILE A 24 11.98 7.19 1.24
CA ILE A 24 12.50 5.96 1.84
C ILE A 24 13.54 5.31 0.91
N ARG A 25 13.25 5.22 -0.38
CA ARG A 25 14.19 4.71 -1.37
C ARG A 25 15.52 5.48 -1.33
N ALA A 26 15.46 6.82 -1.41
CA ALA A 26 16.65 7.66 -1.40
C ALA A 26 17.48 7.49 -0.11
N ALA A 27 16.82 7.41 1.04
CA ALA A 27 17.50 7.14 2.30
C ALA A 27 18.18 5.77 2.31
N MET A 28 17.52 4.72 1.79
CA MET A 28 18.11 3.38 1.69
C MET A 28 19.30 3.35 0.71
N GLU A 29 19.21 4.04 -0.42
CA GLU A 29 20.32 4.16 -1.39
C GLU A 29 21.53 4.87 -0.76
N CYS A 30 21.28 5.92 0.02
CA CYS A 30 22.32 6.66 0.74
C CYS A 30 23.01 5.82 1.83
N CYS A 31 22.21 5.14 2.65
CA CYS A 31 22.72 4.38 3.81
C CYS A 31 23.33 3.02 3.42
N TYR A 32 22.86 2.42 2.33
CA TYR A 32 23.22 1.06 1.91
C TYR A 32 23.48 0.98 0.40
N PRO A 33 24.49 1.69 -0.13
CA PRO A 33 24.74 1.76 -1.55
C PRO A 33 25.05 0.37 -2.14
N GLY A 34 24.36 0.02 -3.23
CA GLY A 34 24.54 -1.24 -3.96
C GLY A 34 23.97 -2.50 -3.28
N VAL A 35 23.39 -2.38 -2.08
CA VAL A 35 22.81 -3.54 -1.35
C VAL A 35 21.42 -3.90 -1.88
N TYR A 36 20.68 -2.92 -2.38
CA TYR A 36 19.29 -3.09 -2.81
C TYR A 36 19.07 -2.60 -4.25
N THR A 37 18.10 -3.21 -4.91
CA THR A 37 17.46 -2.67 -6.12
C THR A 37 16.03 -2.31 -5.79
N PHE A 38 15.51 -1.23 -6.38
CA PHE A 38 14.22 -0.65 -6.01
C PHE A 38 13.27 -0.56 -7.21
N GLU A 39 12.01 -0.87 -6.97
CA GLU A 39 10.95 -0.68 -7.94
C GLU A 39 9.74 -0.02 -7.26
N LEU A 40 9.22 1.07 -7.84
CA LEU A 40 7.99 1.73 -7.41
C LEU A 40 6.83 1.30 -8.30
N VAL A 41 5.76 0.80 -7.70
CA VAL A 41 4.61 0.24 -8.39
C VAL A 41 3.35 1.02 -8.03
N ASP A 42 2.75 1.70 -9.02
CA ASP A 42 1.39 2.21 -8.89
C ASP A 42 0.41 1.04 -9.02
N VAL A 43 -0.13 0.62 -7.88
CA VAL A 43 -0.99 -0.55 -7.79
C VAL A 43 -2.36 -0.29 -8.41
N TYR A 44 -2.92 0.93 -8.24
CA TYR A 44 -4.20 1.24 -8.85
C TYR A 44 -4.16 1.10 -10.37
N ARG A 45 -3.26 1.82 -11.03
CA ARG A 45 -3.17 1.85 -12.50
C ARG A 45 -2.97 0.49 -13.13
N ARG A 46 -2.11 -0.33 -12.51
CA ARG A 46 -1.61 -1.56 -13.15
C ARG A 46 -2.34 -2.82 -12.74
N TYR A 47 -2.88 -2.86 -11.52
CA TYR A 47 -3.29 -4.13 -10.90
C TYR A 47 -4.68 -4.14 -10.31
N THR A 48 -5.42 -3.01 -10.33
CA THR A 48 -6.82 -3.02 -9.91
C THR A 48 -7.77 -3.08 -11.12
N PRO A 49 -8.98 -3.64 -10.96
CA PRO A 49 -9.98 -3.67 -12.01
C PRO A 49 -10.62 -2.29 -12.21
N PHE A 50 -11.26 -2.09 -13.37
CA PHE A 50 -12.12 -0.94 -13.61
C PHE A 50 -13.28 -0.91 -12.59
N PRO A 51 -13.69 0.26 -12.08
CA PRO A 51 -13.15 1.60 -12.32
C PRO A 51 -11.99 2.01 -11.39
N MET A 52 -11.54 1.14 -10.49
CA MET A 52 -10.51 1.45 -9.49
C MET A 52 -9.14 1.81 -10.09
N ASN A 53 -8.82 1.31 -11.27
CA ASN A 53 -7.61 1.67 -12.00
C ASN A 53 -7.55 3.14 -12.41
N LEU A 54 -8.68 3.86 -12.38
CA LEU A 54 -8.79 5.30 -12.64
C LEU A 54 -8.71 6.16 -11.36
N MET A 55 -8.51 5.55 -10.20
CA MET A 55 -8.45 6.29 -8.93
C MET A 55 -7.41 7.42 -8.92
N PRO A 56 -6.23 7.31 -9.52
CA PRO A 56 -5.29 8.43 -9.59
C PRO A 56 -5.87 9.68 -10.25
N GLU A 57 -6.75 9.52 -11.25
CA GLU A 57 -7.42 10.62 -11.95
C GLU A 57 -8.69 11.11 -11.24
N ILE A 58 -9.45 10.18 -10.68
CA ILE A 58 -10.75 10.45 -10.07
C ILE A 58 -10.59 11.04 -8.67
N TYR A 59 -9.67 10.49 -7.87
CA TYR A 59 -9.53 10.81 -6.46
C TYR A 59 -9.30 12.32 -6.18
N PRO A 60 -8.39 13.03 -6.86
CA PRO A 60 -8.20 14.45 -6.61
C PRO A 60 -9.44 15.29 -6.91
N ARG A 61 -10.18 14.91 -7.97
CA ARG A 61 -11.45 15.57 -8.32
C ARG A 61 -12.53 15.25 -7.28
N TRP A 62 -12.65 13.99 -6.89
CA TRP A 62 -13.65 13.56 -5.93
C TRP A 62 -13.49 14.26 -4.58
N VAL A 63 -12.28 14.27 -4.04
CA VAL A 63 -11.99 14.95 -2.76
C VAL A 63 -12.26 16.46 -2.83
N ASN A 64 -11.96 17.12 -3.96
CA ASN A 64 -12.18 18.54 -4.12
C ASN A 64 -13.66 18.92 -4.34
N TRP A 65 -14.44 18.09 -5.05
CA TRP A 65 -15.81 18.44 -5.44
C TRP A 65 -16.87 17.80 -4.56
N ALA A 66 -16.57 16.70 -3.89
CA ALA A 66 -17.53 15.95 -3.10
C ALA A 66 -16.91 15.42 -1.77
N ALA A 67 -16.19 16.30 -1.06
CA ALA A 67 -15.49 15.99 0.19
C ALA A 67 -16.40 15.30 1.23
N ALA A 68 -17.66 15.73 1.35
CA ALA A 68 -18.63 15.13 2.27
C ALA A 68 -18.91 13.65 1.96
N SER A 69 -18.93 13.25 0.68
CA SER A 69 -19.14 11.85 0.28
C SER A 69 -17.90 10.99 0.56
N TRP A 70 -16.71 11.58 0.44
CA TRP A 70 -15.46 10.94 0.84
C TRP A 70 -15.42 10.72 2.35
N GLU A 71 -15.72 11.75 3.14
CA GLU A 71 -15.78 11.66 4.61
C GLU A 71 -16.79 10.62 5.07
N LEU A 72 -17.98 10.57 4.45
CA LEU A 72 -18.98 9.54 4.74
C LEU A 72 -18.45 8.15 4.46
N GLY A 73 -17.82 7.93 3.30
CA GLY A 73 -17.18 6.66 2.95
C GLY A 73 -16.10 6.25 3.95
N PHE A 74 -15.26 7.20 4.38
CA PHE A 74 -14.26 7.00 5.40
C PHE A 74 -14.89 6.53 6.71
N ARG A 75 -15.89 7.27 7.24
CA ARG A 75 -16.60 6.95 8.49
C ARG A 75 -17.34 5.60 8.43
N LEU A 76 -17.93 5.26 7.28
CA LEU A 76 -18.66 4.01 7.11
C LEU A 76 -17.73 2.79 7.08
N THR A 77 -16.50 2.95 6.61
CA THR A 77 -15.51 1.87 6.53
C THR A 77 -14.53 1.85 7.71
N ASP A 78 -14.47 2.92 8.50
CA ASP A 78 -13.62 2.98 9.67
C ASP A 78 -14.17 2.13 10.81
N GLY A 79 -13.27 1.57 11.62
CA GLY A 79 -13.58 0.66 12.72
C GLY A 79 -13.32 -0.82 12.40
N ARG A 80 -12.92 -1.56 13.43
CA ARG A 80 -12.33 -2.92 13.31
C ARG A 80 -13.16 -3.93 12.50
N ARG A 81 -14.49 -3.97 12.70
CA ARG A 81 -15.36 -4.93 12.00
C ARG A 81 -15.69 -4.48 10.58
N ARG A 82 -15.97 -3.19 10.41
CA ARG A 82 -16.33 -2.60 9.11
C ARG A 82 -15.15 -2.61 8.16
N SER A 83 -13.98 -2.23 8.65
CA SER A 83 -12.74 -2.31 7.85
C SER A 83 -12.41 -3.74 7.45
N ALA A 84 -12.57 -4.72 8.35
CA ALA A 84 -12.34 -6.14 8.03
C ALA A 84 -13.28 -6.64 6.93
N LEU A 85 -14.57 -6.27 6.97
CA LEU A 85 -15.54 -6.64 5.94
C LEU A 85 -15.23 -5.96 4.60
N ALA A 86 -14.96 -4.65 4.62
CA ALA A 86 -14.56 -3.91 3.43
C ALA A 86 -13.30 -4.51 2.78
N MET A 87 -12.30 -4.85 3.58
CA MET A 87 -11.09 -5.52 3.10
C MET A 87 -11.33 -6.91 2.55
N ALA A 88 -12.28 -7.67 3.10
CA ALA A 88 -12.65 -8.97 2.54
C ALA A 88 -13.23 -8.84 1.13
N VAL A 89 -14.11 -7.85 0.90
CA VAL A 89 -14.67 -7.53 -0.41
C VAL A 89 -13.58 -7.07 -1.38
N ILE A 90 -12.72 -6.15 -0.97
CA ILE A 90 -11.59 -5.66 -1.77
C ILE A 90 -10.66 -6.81 -2.15
N ASN A 91 -10.27 -7.65 -1.20
CA ASN A 91 -9.43 -8.82 -1.44
C ASN A 91 -10.04 -9.76 -2.50
N ARG A 92 -11.35 -10.02 -2.41
CA ARG A 92 -12.05 -10.90 -3.35
C ARG A 92 -12.05 -10.30 -4.76
N TRP A 93 -12.30 -8.99 -4.85
CA TRP A 93 -12.43 -8.29 -6.12
C TRP A 93 -11.06 -8.09 -6.79
N TRP A 94 -10.04 -7.68 -6.04
CA TRP A 94 -8.70 -7.38 -6.57
C TRP A 94 -7.79 -8.60 -6.69
N ARG A 95 -8.22 -9.76 -6.20
CA ARG A 95 -7.40 -10.97 -6.10
C ARG A 95 -6.61 -11.31 -7.36
N ARG A 96 -7.24 -11.20 -8.55
CA ARG A 96 -6.59 -11.52 -9.83
C ARG A 96 -5.42 -10.57 -10.13
N GLY A 97 -5.63 -9.26 -9.92
CA GLY A 97 -4.60 -8.25 -10.13
C GLY A 97 -3.45 -8.37 -9.14
N MET A 98 -3.76 -8.62 -7.86
CA MET A 98 -2.72 -8.78 -6.83
C MET A 98 -1.87 -10.03 -7.06
N ARG A 99 -2.45 -11.14 -7.50
CA ARG A 99 -1.70 -12.34 -7.91
C ARG A 99 -0.79 -12.08 -9.11
N ARG A 100 -1.28 -11.31 -10.09
CA ARG A 100 -0.49 -10.90 -11.24
C ARG A 100 0.69 -10.02 -10.79
N LEU A 101 0.46 -9.05 -9.87
CA LEU A 101 1.51 -8.24 -9.28
C LEU A 101 2.59 -9.11 -8.63
N ALA A 102 2.20 -10.03 -7.75
CA ALA A 102 3.14 -10.91 -7.06
C ALA A 102 3.95 -11.81 -8.02
N ALA A 103 3.35 -12.25 -9.12
CA ALA A 103 4.02 -13.07 -10.13
C ALA A 103 4.98 -12.25 -11.01
N GLU A 104 4.57 -11.05 -11.43
CA GLU A 104 5.38 -10.17 -12.29
C GLU A 104 6.51 -9.45 -11.53
N ARG A 105 6.35 -9.29 -10.20
CA ARG A 105 7.25 -8.49 -9.35
C ARG A 105 7.77 -9.29 -8.17
N PRO A 106 8.58 -10.34 -8.41
CA PRO A 106 9.21 -11.08 -7.31
C PRO A 106 10.06 -10.12 -6.46
N ALA A 107 10.00 -10.25 -5.13
CA ALA A 107 10.65 -9.35 -4.19
C ALA A 107 11.25 -10.10 -3.00
N ASP A 108 12.34 -9.58 -2.43
CA ASP A 108 12.85 -9.99 -1.11
C ASP A 108 12.15 -9.20 0.00
N VAL A 109 11.84 -7.92 -0.29
CA VAL A 109 11.14 -7.01 0.61
C VAL A 109 10.04 -6.27 -0.15
N VAL A 110 8.86 -6.19 0.43
CA VAL A 110 7.75 -5.36 -0.04
C VAL A 110 7.50 -4.25 0.97
N VAL A 111 7.52 -3.01 0.52
CA VAL A 111 7.22 -1.83 1.32
C VAL A 111 5.92 -1.21 0.83
N SER A 112 4.88 -1.25 1.64
CA SER A 112 3.59 -0.64 1.30
C SER A 112 3.44 0.71 1.99
N VAL A 113 3.37 1.78 1.21
CA VAL A 113 3.09 3.14 1.70
C VAL A 113 1.63 3.53 1.49
N HIS A 114 0.77 2.59 1.08
CA HIS A 114 -0.66 2.82 0.87
C HIS A 114 -1.48 1.72 1.55
N SER A 115 -2.28 2.11 2.52
CA SER A 115 -3.00 1.22 3.43
C SER A 115 -3.88 0.16 2.76
N LEU A 116 -4.63 0.54 1.70
CA LEU A 116 -5.55 -0.37 1.01
C LEU A 116 -4.85 -1.53 0.27
N PHE A 117 -3.56 -1.40 -0.06
CA PHE A 117 -2.83 -2.44 -0.79
C PHE A 117 -2.15 -3.44 0.12
N SER A 118 -1.85 -3.07 1.37
CA SER A 118 -1.04 -3.88 2.28
C SER A 118 -1.56 -5.31 2.39
N ARG A 119 -2.79 -5.50 2.82
CA ARG A 119 -3.37 -6.83 3.02
C ARG A 119 -3.59 -7.62 1.72
N PRO A 120 -4.21 -7.06 0.66
CA PRO A 120 -4.41 -7.78 -0.60
C PRO A 120 -3.12 -8.26 -1.23
N VAL A 121 -2.09 -7.42 -1.23
CA VAL A 121 -0.79 -7.74 -1.84
C VAL A 121 -0.02 -8.74 -0.99
N MET A 122 0.05 -8.55 0.32
CA MET A 122 0.69 -9.51 1.22
C MET A 122 0.09 -10.92 1.08
N HIS A 123 -1.24 -11.00 1.02
CA HIS A 123 -1.93 -12.28 0.80
C HIS A 123 -1.57 -12.92 -0.55
N ALA A 124 -1.44 -12.12 -1.61
CA ALA A 124 -1.05 -12.60 -2.92
C ALA A 124 0.40 -13.12 -2.95
N TYR A 125 1.34 -12.42 -2.34
CA TYR A 125 2.73 -12.86 -2.24
C TYR A 125 2.85 -14.17 -1.43
N ASN A 126 2.13 -14.29 -0.33
CA ASN A 126 2.12 -15.51 0.49
C ASN A 126 1.60 -16.74 -0.28
N GLN A 127 0.75 -16.55 -1.30
CA GLN A 127 0.21 -17.62 -2.13
C GLN A 127 1.00 -17.91 -3.40
N SER A 128 1.78 -16.96 -3.89
CA SER A 128 2.34 -17.01 -5.25
C SER A 128 3.83 -17.31 -5.30
N GLN A 129 4.54 -17.22 -4.19
CA GLN A 129 6.00 -17.40 -4.15
C GLN A 129 6.39 -18.57 -3.25
N ALA A 130 7.43 -19.30 -3.68
CA ALA A 130 8.08 -20.33 -2.87
C ALA A 130 8.74 -19.72 -1.62
N PHE A 131 9.04 -18.42 -1.65
CA PHE A 131 9.65 -17.67 -0.56
C PHE A 131 8.81 -16.42 -0.26
N ARG A 132 8.32 -16.31 0.98
CA ARG A 132 7.57 -15.12 1.44
C ARG A 132 8.53 -13.92 1.57
N PRO A 133 8.30 -12.80 0.86
CA PRO A 133 9.08 -11.59 1.07
C PRO A 133 8.80 -11.01 2.46
N ARG A 134 9.76 -10.27 3.01
CA ARG A 134 9.50 -9.43 4.19
C ARG A 134 8.53 -8.32 3.81
N PHE A 135 7.50 -8.09 4.63
CA PHE A 135 6.47 -7.10 4.38
C PHE A 135 6.54 -5.98 5.41
N VAL A 136 6.74 -4.75 4.94
CA VAL A 136 6.78 -3.54 5.77
C VAL A 136 5.61 -2.64 5.36
N ALA A 137 4.69 -2.38 6.28
CA ALA A 137 3.66 -1.37 6.12
C ALA A 137 4.17 -0.04 6.68
N VAL A 138 3.99 1.05 5.93
CA VAL A 138 4.34 2.41 6.35
C VAL A 138 3.08 3.24 6.35
N VAL A 139 2.71 3.74 7.52
CA VAL A 139 1.60 4.68 7.68
C VAL A 139 2.07 6.05 7.22
N THR A 140 1.32 6.66 6.30
CA THR A 140 1.63 7.99 5.75
C THR A 140 0.79 9.11 6.36
N ASP A 141 -0.24 8.76 7.12
CA ASP A 141 -1.07 9.69 7.87
C ASP A 141 -0.35 10.13 9.14
N LEU A 142 -0.31 11.45 9.38
CA LEU A 142 0.50 12.04 10.47
C LEU A 142 -0.29 12.21 11.77
N VAL A 143 -1.62 12.27 11.72
CA VAL A 143 -2.46 12.59 12.89
C VAL A 143 -3.52 11.51 13.12
N SER A 144 -4.32 11.20 12.12
CA SER A 144 -5.39 10.20 12.24
C SER A 144 -5.31 9.22 11.08
N ALA A 145 -5.02 7.97 11.38
CA ALA A 145 -4.93 6.92 10.38
C ALA A 145 -6.22 6.09 10.36
N HIS A 146 -6.72 5.79 9.16
CA HIS A 146 -7.83 4.85 9.00
C HIS A 146 -7.43 3.45 9.49
N ALA A 147 -8.37 2.68 10.01
CA ALA A 147 -8.13 1.31 10.50
C ALA A 147 -7.45 0.38 9.47
N PHE A 148 -7.50 0.69 8.17
CA PHE A 148 -6.73 -0.01 7.12
C PHE A 148 -5.23 0.20 7.19
N ALA A 149 -4.76 1.28 7.83
CA ALA A 149 -3.34 1.61 7.87
C ALA A 149 -2.53 0.65 8.75
N PHE A 150 -3.19 0.04 9.73
CA PHE A 150 -2.54 -0.84 10.70
C PHE A 150 -2.63 -2.31 10.24
N GLU A 151 -1.56 -2.78 9.58
CA GLU A 151 -1.50 -4.17 9.11
C GLU A 151 -0.74 -5.04 10.13
N LYS A 152 -1.50 -5.70 10.98
CA LYS A 152 -0.97 -6.55 12.07
C LYS A 152 -0.19 -7.78 11.60
N ASP A 153 -0.46 -8.25 10.38
CA ASP A 153 0.16 -9.44 9.82
C ASP A 153 1.44 -9.09 9.01
N ALA A 154 1.80 -7.80 8.92
CA ALA A 154 3.08 -7.35 8.37
C ALA A 154 4.25 -7.67 9.31
N ASP A 155 5.45 -7.89 8.76
CA ASP A 155 6.65 -8.13 9.58
C ASP A 155 7.04 -6.88 10.38
N ARG A 156 6.72 -5.67 9.85
CA ARG A 156 6.86 -4.38 10.52
C ARG A 156 5.77 -3.43 10.06
N CYS A 157 5.26 -2.62 11.00
CA CYS A 157 4.40 -1.49 10.73
C CYS A 157 5.09 -0.23 11.27
N LEU A 158 5.43 0.70 10.40
CA LEU A 158 6.12 1.94 10.74
C LEU A 158 5.08 3.07 10.82
N ILE A 159 5.03 3.74 11.97
CA ILE A 159 4.10 4.83 12.26
C ILE A 159 4.93 6.09 12.48
N PRO A 160 4.69 7.18 11.73
CA PRO A 160 5.60 8.33 11.71
C PRO A 160 5.52 9.21 12.95
N THR A 161 4.40 9.19 13.69
CA THR A 161 4.15 10.08 14.83
C THR A 161 3.46 9.36 15.98
N LEU A 162 3.60 9.88 17.20
CA LEU A 162 2.84 9.40 18.36
C LEU A 162 1.34 9.65 18.19
N ALA A 163 0.95 10.79 17.60
CA ALA A 163 -0.45 11.13 17.36
C ALA A 163 -1.17 10.14 16.41
N ALA A 164 -0.47 9.54 15.49
CA ALA A 164 -1.04 8.51 14.60
C ALA A 164 -1.02 7.11 15.25
N TYR A 165 -0.24 6.93 16.33
CA TYR A 165 -0.16 5.68 17.08
C TYR A 165 -1.29 5.53 18.11
N GLU A 166 -1.71 6.63 18.74
CA GLU A 166 -2.80 6.71 19.73
C GLU A 166 -4.20 6.66 19.09
#